data_8d913a867a902b0d89288a76c29736d0
#
_entry.id   8d913a867a902b0d89288a76c29736d0
#
_cell.length_a   1.000
_cell.length_b   1.000
_cell.length_c   1.000
_cell.angle_alpha   90.00
_cell.angle_beta   90.00
_cell.angle_gamma   90.00
#
_symmetry.space_group_name_H-M   'P 1'
#
loop_
_entity.id
_entity.type
_entity.pdbx_description
1 polymer ?
#
loop_
_entity_poly.entity_id
_entity_poly.type
_entity_poly.pdbx_seq_one_letter_code
_entity_poly.pdbx_strand_id
1 'polypeptide(L)'
;MSAIDIATAAAAAATGTATATTPKTVVAFHAHPDDEVLLTGGTLARLAAEGHRTVIVVACDGAMGDATEPGALVRLDELRASARVLGVARVHHLGYADSGHGALLFPDPPDRTRFVRASVDEAAKLLAAVLEEEHADLLLSYDAAGGYGHRDHVHVHEVGARAAELTGVRVLEATVPREPLVRLGKALQALHILRRYDFSDASWFGSPGAEITHRYDVRRYAGAKQAALARHGTQLGKNRGGLLFRILVRMPTPLFAALVGRREWYVEPRRPRPGPGTSSDTSPGSSSH
;
A
#
# COMPACT_ATOMS: atom_id res chain seq x y z
N MET A 1 12.18 23.24 -6.00
CA MET A 1 12.88 21.97 -5.75
C MET A 1 12.08 20.86 -6.41
N SER A 2 12.70 20.16 -7.37
CA SER A 2 12.05 19.24 -8.31
C SER A 2 11.42 18.06 -7.56
N ALA A 3 10.12 17.84 -7.79
CA ALA A 3 9.44 16.62 -7.40
C ALA A 3 10.20 15.43 -8.02
N ILE A 4 10.38 14.36 -7.23
CA ILE A 4 10.89 13.09 -7.77
C ILE A 4 9.81 12.61 -8.75
N ASP A 5 10.05 12.88 -10.00
CA ASP A 5 9.20 12.39 -11.06
C ASP A 5 9.62 10.96 -11.36
N ILE A 6 8.98 10.00 -10.68
CA ILE A 6 9.18 8.56 -10.97
C ILE A 6 8.84 8.30 -12.45
N ALA A 7 8.06 9.17 -13.09
CA ALA A 7 7.76 9.10 -14.52
C ALA A 7 8.95 9.53 -15.40
N THR A 8 9.81 10.47 -14.95
CA THR A 8 10.94 10.95 -15.74
C THR A 8 12.07 9.92 -15.87
N ALA A 9 12.26 9.05 -14.86
CA ALA A 9 13.23 7.95 -14.95
C ALA A 9 12.88 6.96 -16.08
N ALA A 10 11.58 6.76 -16.35
CA ALA A 10 11.14 5.85 -17.43
C ALA A 10 11.35 6.44 -18.84
N ALA A 11 11.30 7.75 -19.00
CA ALA A 11 11.53 8.41 -20.30
C ALA A 11 13.02 8.49 -20.66
N ALA A 12 13.88 8.67 -19.66
CA ALA A 12 15.34 8.74 -19.85
C ALA A 12 15.97 7.40 -20.27
N ALA A 13 15.42 6.28 -19.82
CA ALA A 13 15.87 4.95 -20.22
C ALA A 13 15.64 4.62 -21.70
N ALA A 14 14.71 5.33 -22.37
CA ALA A 14 14.42 5.15 -23.78
C ALA A 14 15.38 5.90 -24.72
N THR A 15 16.13 6.88 -24.22
CA THR A 15 17.00 7.78 -25.03
C THR A 15 18.50 7.55 -24.83
N GLY A 16 18.91 6.53 -24.05
CA GLY A 16 20.33 6.14 -23.93
C GLY A 16 21.24 7.08 -23.13
N THR A 17 20.71 8.16 -22.54
CA THR A 17 21.42 9.06 -21.61
C THR A 17 20.88 8.83 -20.20
N ALA A 18 21.39 7.81 -19.52
CA ALA A 18 21.10 7.57 -18.12
C ALA A 18 21.74 8.69 -17.28
N THR A 19 21.00 9.76 -16.99
CA THR A 19 21.32 10.59 -15.83
C THR A 19 21.17 9.69 -14.61
N ALA A 20 22.28 9.40 -13.93
CA ALA A 20 22.28 8.60 -12.70
C ALA A 20 21.37 9.31 -11.69
N THR A 21 20.15 8.78 -11.51
CA THR A 21 19.26 9.26 -10.47
C THR A 21 19.82 8.82 -9.13
N THR A 22 19.94 9.76 -8.18
CA THR A 22 20.35 9.41 -6.80
C THR A 22 19.41 8.33 -6.26
N PRO A 23 19.93 7.22 -5.73
CA PRO A 23 19.11 6.21 -5.08
C PRO A 23 18.19 6.84 -4.04
N LYS A 24 16.94 6.38 -4.00
CA LYS A 24 15.91 6.84 -3.07
C LYS A 24 15.45 5.69 -2.21
N THR A 25 14.99 6.00 -1.00
CA THR A 25 14.36 5.02 -0.11
C THR A 25 12.84 5.16 -0.18
N VAL A 26 12.17 4.06 -0.50
CA VAL A 26 10.71 3.98 -0.58
C VAL A 26 10.22 2.96 0.42
N VAL A 27 9.37 3.41 1.35
CA VAL A 27 8.71 2.56 2.35
C VAL A 27 7.28 2.30 1.89
N ALA A 28 6.88 1.03 1.86
CA ALA A 28 5.50 0.63 1.58
C ALA A 28 4.86 0.12 2.87
N PHE A 29 3.79 0.77 3.30
CA PHE A 29 3.05 0.44 4.52
C PHE A 29 1.77 -0.31 4.19
N HIS A 30 1.61 -1.51 4.73
CA HIS A 30 0.52 -2.43 4.48
C HIS A 30 -0.12 -2.92 5.78
N ALA A 31 -1.35 -3.41 5.70
CA ALA A 31 -2.04 -3.98 6.86
C ALA A 31 -1.50 -5.37 7.19
N HIS A 32 -1.51 -6.29 6.22
CA HIS A 32 -1.23 -7.72 6.42
C HIS A 32 -0.11 -8.23 5.50
N PRO A 33 0.54 -9.34 5.86
CA PRO A 33 1.36 -10.11 4.92
C PRO A 33 0.52 -10.65 3.77
N ASP A 34 0.81 -10.27 2.54
CA ASP A 34 0.23 -10.53 1.22
C ASP A 34 -0.26 -9.27 0.47
N ASP A 35 -0.65 -8.24 1.20
CA ASP A 35 -1.14 -6.98 0.62
C ASP A 35 -0.08 -6.30 -0.26
N GLU A 36 1.20 -6.43 0.08
CA GLU A 36 2.31 -5.80 -0.64
C GLU A 36 2.35 -6.22 -2.11
N VAL A 37 1.87 -7.43 -2.39
CA VAL A 37 1.95 -7.96 -3.75
C VAL A 37 0.91 -7.32 -4.66
N LEU A 38 -0.36 -7.23 -4.21
CA LEU A 38 -1.47 -6.88 -5.11
C LEU A 38 -1.43 -5.42 -5.54
N LEU A 39 -1.16 -4.49 -4.62
CA LEU A 39 -1.27 -3.05 -4.86
C LEU A 39 0.08 -2.39 -5.20
N THR A 40 1.20 -2.92 -4.69
CA THR A 40 2.51 -2.25 -4.80
C THR A 40 3.64 -3.14 -5.29
N GLY A 41 3.42 -4.46 -5.45
CA GLY A 41 4.48 -5.43 -5.72
C GLY A 41 5.23 -5.18 -7.04
N GLY A 42 4.53 -4.75 -8.08
CA GLY A 42 5.16 -4.37 -9.34
C GLY A 42 6.00 -3.09 -9.22
N THR A 43 5.52 -2.10 -8.47
CA THR A 43 6.23 -0.86 -8.17
C THR A 43 7.48 -1.15 -7.33
N LEU A 44 7.36 -1.97 -6.27
CA LEU A 44 8.49 -2.34 -5.42
C LEU A 44 9.57 -3.08 -6.23
N ALA A 45 9.20 -4.08 -7.04
CA ALA A 45 10.13 -4.81 -7.89
C ALA A 45 10.80 -3.89 -8.93
N ARG A 46 10.05 -2.94 -9.49
CA ARG A 46 10.56 -1.96 -10.42
C ARG A 46 11.60 -1.05 -9.76
N LEU A 47 11.25 -0.44 -8.62
CA LEU A 47 12.14 0.47 -7.89
C LEU A 47 13.42 -0.22 -7.44
N ALA A 48 13.33 -1.46 -6.93
CA ALA A 48 14.50 -2.26 -6.57
C ALA A 48 15.41 -2.51 -7.79
N ALA A 49 14.83 -2.86 -8.95
CA ALA A 49 15.58 -3.08 -10.20
C ALA A 49 16.20 -1.78 -10.74
N GLU A 50 15.63 -0.62 -10.45
CA GLU A 50 16.16 0.71 -10.79
C GLU A 50 17.23 1.21 -9.80
N GLY A 51 17.57 0.40 -8.77
CA GLY A 51 18.63 0.70 -7.80
C GLY A 51 18.14 1.52 -6.59
N HIS A 52 16.83 1.69 -6.40
CA HIS A 52 16.26 2.31 -5.21
C HIS A 52 16.20 1.32 -4.05
N ARG A 53 16.28 1.83 -2.82
CA ARG A 53 16.05 1.04 -1.61
C ARG A 53 14.54 0.94 -1.36
N THR A 54 14.01 -0.27 -1.29
CA THR A 54 12.61 -0.52 -0.96
C THR A 54 12.50 -1.23 0.37
N VAL A 55 11.54 -0.83 1.18
CA VAL A 55 11.26 -1.37 2.52
C VAL A 55 9.77 -1.64 2.64
N ILE A 56 9.38 -2.75 3.24
CA ILE A 56 8.00 -3.07 3.57
C ILE A 56 7.80 -2.92 5.08
N VAL A 57 6.71 -2.26 5.45
CA VAL A 57 6.18 -2.24 6.82
C VAL A 57 4.80 -2.88 6.81
N VAL A 58 4.54 -3.86 7.66
CA VAL A 58 3.19 -4.37 7.91
C VAL A 58 2.74 -3.99 9.30
N ALA A 59 1.47 -3.59 9.43
CA ALA A 59 0.90 -3.22 10.72
C ALA A 59 0.71 -4.44 11.61
N CYS A 60 0.14 -5.52 11.07
CA CYS A 60 -0.24 -6.69 11.82
C CYS A 60 0.26 -8.00 11.19
N ASP A 61 0.12 -9.08 11.96
CA ASP A 61 0.64 -10.41 11.64
C ASP A 61 -0.22 -11.20 10.64
N GLY A 62 -1.44 -10.74 10.39
CA GLY A 62 -2.41 -11.45 9.54
C GLY A 62 -2.94 -12.76 10.12
N ALA A 63 -2.86 -12.96 11.44
CA ALA A 63 -3.22 -14.24 12.08
C ALA A 63 -4.72 -14.60 12.02
N MET A 64 -5.58 -13.67 11.61
CA MET A 64 -7.03 -13.89 11.37
C MET A 64 -7.34 -14.24 9.90
N GLY A 65 -6.32 -14.40 9.04
CA GLY A 65 -6.52 -14.89 7.68
C GLY A 65 -7.15 -16.28 7.67
N ASP A 66 -7.76 -16.62 6.53
CA ASP A 66 -8.52 -17.87 6.31
C ASP A 66 -7.69 -19.18 6.41
N ALA A 67 -6.44 -19.10 6.81
CA ALA A 67 -5.60 -20.27 7.00
C ALA A 67 -5.96 -20.95 8.31
N THR A 68 -6.42 -22.18 8.18
CA THR A 68 -6.70 -23.09 9.29
C THR A 68 -5.41 -23.51 10.00
N GLU A 69 -4.68 -22.63 10.63
CA GLU A 69 -3.34 -22.84 11.17
C GLU A 69 -2.21 -22.52 10.17
N PRO A 70 -1.61 -21.46 10.26
CA PRO A 70 -0.37 -21.32 10.99
C PRO A 70 -0.31 -19.96 11.72
N GLY A 71 0.38 -19.95 12.84
CA GLY A 71 0.53 -18.75 13.64
C GLY A 71 1.17 -17.59 12.87
N ALA A 72 1.07 -16.40 13.45
CA ALA A 72 1.62 -15.14 12.96
C ALA A 72 3.02 -15.24 12.35
N LEU A 73 3.89 -16.09 12.89
CA LEU A 73 5.28 -16.26 12.43
C LEU A 73 5.35 -16.79 11.00
N VAL A 74 4.48 -17.74 10.61
CA VAL A 74 4.53 -18.33 9.25
C VAL A 74 4.16 -17.28 8.20
N ARG A 75 3.14 -16.45 8.43
CA ARG A 75 2.77 -15.39 7.48
C ARG A 75 3.86 -14.32 7.36
N LEU A 76 4.53 -13.98 8.44
CA LEU A 76 5.68 -13.05 8.39
C LEU A 76 6.88 -13.66 7.66
N ASP A 77 7.10 -14.98 7.74
CA ASP A 77 8.14 -15.65 6.97
C ASP A 77 7.79 -15.73 5.48
N GLU A 78 6.52 -15.95 5.15
CA GLU A 78 6.00 -15.85 3.78
C GLU A 78 6.20 -14.43 3.21
N LEU A 79 5.89 -13.40 3.98
CA LEU A 79 6.16 -12.00 3.62
C LEU A 79 7.64 -11.75 3.36
N ARG A 80 8.53 -12.24 4.22
CA ARG A 80 9.98 -12.13 4.01
C ARG A 80 10.43 -12.85 2.74
N ALA A 81 9.82 -13.98 2.43
CA ALA A 81 10.09 -14.71 1.18
C ALA A 81 9.57 -13.97 -0.05
N SER A 82 8.39 -13.36 0.02
CA SER A 82 7.82 -12.48 -1.00
C SER A 82 8.71 -11.26 -1.23
N ALA A 83 9.09 -10.57 -0.15
CA ALA A 83 9.96 -9.40 -0.16
C ALA A 83 11.30 -9.67 -0.89
N ARG A 84 11.92 -10.83 -0.64
CA ARG A 84 13.15 -11.24 -1.37
C ARG A 84 12.91 -11.38 -2.88
N VAL A 85 11.77 -11.91 -3.29
CA VAL A 85 11.41 -12.04 -4.72
C VAL A 85 11.24 -10.67 -5.38
N LEU A 86 10.68 -9.70 -4.64
CA LEU A 86 10.48 -8.33 -5.11
C LEU A 86 11.76 -7.48 -5.06
N GLY A 87 12.85 -7.99 -4.48
CA GLY A 87 14.09 -7.22 -4.29
C GLY A 87 14.02 -6.20 -3.15
N VAL A 88 13.07 -6.37 -2.22
CA VAL A 88 12.90 -5.51 -1.05
C VAL A 88 14.04 -5.73 -0.06
N ALA A 89 14.64 -4.64 0.42
CA ALA A 89 15.81 -4.65 1.27
C ALA A 89 15.50 -5.04 2.72
N ARG A 90 14.33 -4.63 3.26
CA ARG A 90 13.97 -4.85 4.65
C ARG A 90 12.45 -4.98 4.84
N VAL A 91 12.06 -5.72 5.87
CA VAL A 91 10.66 -5.89 6.29
C VAL A 91 10.57 -5.55 7.78
N HIS A 92 9.65 -4.67 8.13
CA HIS A 92 9.28 -4.33 9.50
C HIS A 92 7.86 -4.81 9.82
N HIS A 93 7.61 -5.12 11.09
CA HIS A 93 6.30 -5.42 11.64
C HIS A 93 6.03 -4.51 12.84
N LEU A 94 4.90 -3.78 12.86
CA LEU A 94 4.59 -2.84 13.95
C LEU A 94 4.09 -3.52 15.22
N GLY A 95 3.81 -4.82 15.18
CA GLY A 95 3.48 -5.62 16.37
C GLY A 95 2.00 -5.74 16.69
N TYR A 96 1.11 -5.19 15.87
CA TYR A 96 -0.34 -5.31 16.08
C TYR A 96 -0.89 -6.68 15.69
N ALA A 97 -2.04 -7.03 16.28
CA ALA A 97 -2.83 -8.17 15.86
C ALA A 97 -3.78 -7.81 14.72
N ASP A 98 -4.02 -8.75 13.83
CA ASP A 98 -5.00 -8.65 12.75
C ASP A 98 -6.43 -8.45 13.31
N SER A 99 -7.18 -7.48 12.79
CA SER A 99 -8.53 -7.15 13.28
C SER A 99 -9.62 -8.02 12.68
N GLY A 100 -9.28 -8.87 11.71
CA GLY A 100 -10.20 -9.72 10.99
C GLY A 100 -11.14 -8.95 10.05
N HIS A 101 -11.81 -9.71 9.19
CA HIS A 101 -12.74 -9.19 8.18
C HIS A 101 -14.21 -9.40 8.59
N GLY A 102 -15.12 -8.57 8.05
CA GLY A 102 -16.56 -8.70 8.23
C GLY A 102 -17.11 -7.87 9.40
N ALA A 103 -18.38 -8.09 9.78
CA ALA A 103 -19.07 -7.26 10.76
C ALA A 103 -18.57 -7.45 12.20
N LEU A 104 -18.09 -8.66 12.53
CA LEU A 104 -17.63 -8.97 13.89
C LEU A 104 -16.21 -8.43 14.13
N LEU A 105 -16.05 -7.68 15.21
CA LEU A 105 -14.75 -7.28 15.73
C LEU A 105 -14.43 -8.15 16.96
N PHE A 106 -13.44 -9.02 16.84
CA PHE A 106 -12.99 -9.88 17.91
C PHE A 106 -12.31 -9.10 19.04
N PRO A 107 -12.32 -9.60 20.29
CA PRO A 107 -11.56 -9.02 21.38
C PRO A 107 -10.05 -9.07 21.08
N ASP A 108 -9.29 -8.18 21.71
CA ASP A 108 -7.84 -8.21 21.61
C ASP A 108 -7.27 -9.52 22.17
N PRO A 109 -6.24 -10.11 21.55
CA PRO A 109 -5.49 -11.16 22.16
C PRO A 109 -4.75 -10.64 23.43
N PRO A 110 -4.35 -11.52 24.37
CA PRO A 110 -3.82 -11.10 25.66
C PRO A 110 -2.53 -10.25 25.59
N ASP A 111 -1.76 -10.39 24.53
CA ASP A 111 -0.41 -9.84 24.37
C ASP A 111 -0.34 -8.65 23.41
N ARG A 112 -1.41 -8.36 22.66
CA ARG A 112 -1.38 -7.36 21.58
C ARG A 112 -2.73 -6.71 21.35
N THR A 113 -2.72 -5.45 20.93
CA THR A 113 -3.91 -4.74 20.46
C THR A 113 -4.19 -5.07 18.99
N ARG A 114 -5.45 -5.24 18.61
CA ARG A 114 -5.84 -5.32 17.20
C ARG A 114 -5.66 -3.97 16.53
N PHE A 115 -5.14 -3.98 15.30
CA PHE A 115 -4.70 -2.77 14.63
C PHE A 115 -5.79 -1.69 14.55
N VAL A 116 -7.02 -2.05 14.23
CA VAL A 116 -8.14 -1.08 14.16
C VAL A 116 -8.47 -0.40 15.51
N ARG A 117 -8.00 -0.95 16.63
CA ARG A 117 -8.18 -0.36 17.97
C ARG A 117 -6.98 0.45 18.45
N ALA A 118 -5.88 0.37 17.72
CA ALA A 118 -4.72 1.18 18.03
C ALA A 118 -5.04 2.67 17.84
N SER A 119 -4.48 3.52 18.68
CA SER A 119 -4.53 4.96 18.43
C SER A 119 -3.79 5.29 17.14
N VAL A 120 -4.41 6.09 16.26
CA VAL A 120 -3.76 6.58 15.03
C VAL A 120 -2.44 7.26 15.35
N ASP A 121 -2.39 8.10 16.38
CA ASP A 121 -1.17 8.81 16.77
C ASP A 121 -0.06 7.88 17.28
N GLU A 122 -0.40 6.84 18.05
CA GLU A 122 0.58 5.87 18.53
C GLU A 122 1.14 5.02 17.38
N ALA A 123 0.26 4.47 16.54
CA ALA A 123 0.67 3.68 15.38
C ALA A 123 1.47 4.54 14.38
N ALA A 124 1.07 5.80 14.17
CA ALA A 124 1.80 6.73 13.31
C ALA A 124 3.19 7.07 13.83
N LYS A 125 3.38 7.18 15.15
CA LYS A 125 4.73 7.37 15.73
C LYS A 125 5.63 6.17 15.51
N LEU A 126 5.10 4.94 15.59
CA LEU A 126 5.87 3.74 15.27
C LEU A 126 6.28 3.71 13.79
N LEU A 127 5.35 4.05 12.89
CA LEU A 127 5.64 4.15 11.46
C LEU A 127 6.63 5.29 11.18
N ALA A 128 6.46 6.45 11.80
CA ALA A 128 7.35 7.61 11.66
C ALA A 128 8.79 7.26 12.07
N ALA A 129 8.97 6.52 13.18
CA ALA A 129 10.28 6.06 13.60
C ALA A 129 10.96 5.16 12.53
N VAL A 130 10.19 4.29 11.86
CA VAL A 130 10.72 3.50 10.74
C VAL A 130 11.07 4.39 9.53
N LEU A 131 10.21 5.37 9.21
CA LEU A 131 10.49 6.31 8.11
C LEU A 131 11.77 7.12 8.34
N GLU A 132 12.01 7.54 9.58
CA GLU A 132 13.23 8.25 9.99
C GLU A 132 14.46 7.32 9.97
N GLU A 133 14.37 6.11 10.55
CA GLU A 133 15.45 5.10 10.56
C GLU A 133 15.92 4.76 9.15
N GLU A 134 14.97 4.57 8.23
CA GLU A 134 15.25 4.21 6.84
C GLU A 134 15.57 5.43 5.96
N HIS A 135 15.52 6.65 6.49
CA HIS A 135 15.66 7.89 5.72
C HIS A 135 14.74 7.92 4.51
N ALA A 136 13.45 7.66 4.72
CA ALA A 136 12.47 7.49 3.66
C ALA A 136 12.25 8.79 2.85
N ASP A 137 12.35 8.70 1.54
CA ASP A 137 11.99 9.78 0.60
C ASP A 137 10.50 9.74 0.23
N LEU A 138 9.89 8.55 0.28
CA LEU A 138 8.52 8.30 -0.14
C LEU A 138 7.89 7.21 0.69
N LEU A 139 6.65 7.44 1.11
CA LEU A 139 5.75 6.45 1.70
C LEU A 139 4.70 6.03 0.67
N LEU A 140 4.56 4.72 0.44
CA LEU A 140 3.39 4.14 -0.22
C LEU A 140 2.43 3.68 0.87
N SER A 141 1.20 4.16 0.85
CA SER A 141 0.12 3.80 1.78
C SER A 141 -1.12 3.40 0.98
N TYR A 142 -2.31 3.40 1.57
CA TYR A 142 -3.56 3.12 0.89
C TYR A 142 -4.43 4.36 0.76
N ASP A 143 -5.36 4.33 -0.22
CA ASP A 143 -6.42 5.32 -0.35
C ASP A 143 -7.41 5.27 0.82
N ALA A 144 -8.27 6.30 0.94
CA ALA A 144 -9.22 6.42 2.04
C ALA A 144 -10.23 5.25 2.12
N ALA A 145 -10.46 4.53 1.02
CA ALA A 145 -11.29 3.33 1.02
C ALA A 145 -10.52 2.08 1.46
N GLY A 146 -9.19 2.17 1.69
CA GLY A 146 -8.34 1.01 1.97
C GLY A 146 -8.36 -0.02 0.84
N GLY A 147 -8.52 0.44 -0.40
CA GLY A 147 -8.65 -0.40 -1.59
C GLY A 147 -10.01 -1.08 -1.73
N TYR A 148 -10.51 -1.77 -0.71
CA TYR A 148 -11.78 -2.53 -0.76
C TYR A 148 -12.58 -2.52 0.55
N GLY A 149 -12.33 -1.55 1.43
CA GLY A 149 -13.11 -1.32 2.66
C GLY A 149 -12.75 -2.24 3.83
N HIS A 150 -11.60 -2.94 3.80
CA HIS A 150 -11.13 -3.66 4.99
C HIS A 150 -10.77 -2.67 6.08
N ARG A 151 -11.23 -2.91 7.32
CA ARG A 151 -11.03 -1.98 8.45
C ARG A 151 -9.57 -1.64 8.72
N ASP A 152 -8.68 -2.64 8.66
CA ASP A 152 -7.24 -2.44 8.85
C ASP A 152 -6.62 -1.65 7.69
N HIS A 153 -7.14 -1.80 6.47
CA HIS A 153 -6.66 -1.01 5.33
C HIS A 153 -7.07 0.46 5.42
N VAL A 154 -8.30 0.74 5.87
CA VAL A 154 -8.74 2.10 6.17
C VAL A 154 -7.85 2.70 7.26
N HIS A 155 -7.53 1.92 8.30
CA HIS A 155 -6.64 2.36 9.37
C HIS A 155 -5.19 2.58 8.89
N VAL A 156 -4.69 1.80 7.91
CA VAL A 156 -3.40 2.07 7.22
C VAL A 156 -3.40 3.45 6.56
N HIS A 157 -4.51 3.84 5.90
CA HIS A 157 -4.64 5.18 5.33
C HIS A 157 -4.48 6.26 6.41
N GLU A 158 -5.24 6.16 7.50
CA GLU A 158 -5.22 7.15 8.59
C GLU A 158 -3.84 7.26 9.24
N VAL A 159 -3.24 6.11 9.58
CA VAL A 159 -1.91 6.01 10.19
C VAL A 159 -0.82 6.51 9.23
N GLY A 160 -0.90 6.12 7.95
CA GLY A 160 0.06 6.56 6.92
C GLY A 160 0.01 8.06 6.68
N ALA A 161 -1.18 8.65 6.59
CA ALA A 161 -1.37 10.09 6.46
C ALA A 161 -0.79 10.83 7.68
N ARG A 162 -1.07 10.33 8.90
CA ARG A 162 -0.55 10.93 10.13
C ARG A 162 0.96 10.80 10.27
N ALA A 163 1.56 9.68 9.88
CA ALA A 163 3.02 9.51 9.87
C ALA A 163 3.69 10.46 8.87
N ALA A 164 3.08 10.65 7.70
CA ALA A 164 3.55 11.62 6.71
C ALA A 164 3.48 13.08 7.22
N GLU A 165 2.46 13.43 8.01
CA GLU A 165 2.39 14.71 8.69
C GLU A 165 3.52 14.90 9.71
N LEU A 166 3.82 13.87 10.51
CA LEU A 166 4.84 13.91 11.56
C LEU A 166 6.25 14.05 10.97
N THR A 167 6.53 13.35 9.86
CA THR A 167 7.88 13.29 9.27
C THR A 167 8.11 14.25 8.11
N GLY A 168 7.04 14.78 7.52
CA GLY A 168 7.12 15.54 6.26
C GLY A 168 7.41 14.69 5.03
N VAL A 169 7.48 13.35 5.14
CA VAL A 169 7.69 12.44 4.01
C VAL A 169 6.52 12.54 3.03
N ARG A 170 6.83 12.52 1.74
CA ARG A 170 5.81 12.48 0.68
C ARG A 170 5.07 11.15 0.73
N VAL A 171 3.76 11.16 0.51
CA VAL A 171 2.94 9.94 0.46
C VAL A 171 2.27 9.79 -0.89
N LEU A 172 2.22 8.55 -1.38
CA LEU A 172 1.38 8.10 -2.49
C LEU A 172 0.48 6.98 -1.98
N GLU A 173 -0.81 7.14 -2.18
CA GLU A 173 -1.84 6.22 -1.74
C GLU A 173 -2.18 5.23 -2.85
N ALA A 174 -1.82 3.97 -2.65
CA ALA A 174 -2.12 2.89 -3.59
C ALA A 174 -3.64 2.68 -3.66
N THR A 175 -4.14 2.57 -4.88
CA THR A 175 -5.57 2.46 -5.17
C THR A 175 -5.83 1.61 -6.41
N VAL A 176 -7.11 1.40 -6.69
CA VAL A 176 -7.60 0.82 -7.94
C VAL A 176 -8.65 1.74 -8.58
N PRO A 177 -8.70 1.87 -9.91
CA PRO A 177 -9.69 2.72 -10.56
C PRO A 177 -11.10 2.15 -10.35
N ARG A 178 -11.97 2.94 -9.72
CA ARG A 178 -13.33 2.54 -9.31
C ARG A 178 -14.24 2.20 -10.48
N GLU A 179 -14.30 3.06 -11.49
CA GLU A 179 -15.30 2.96 -12.53
C GLU A 179 -15.21 1.68 -13.39
N PRO A 180 -14.04 1.21 -13.84
CA PRO A 180 -13.93 -0.04 -14.58
C PRO A 180 -14.41 -1.24 -13.77
N LEU A 181 -14.09 -1.27 -12.46
CA LEU A 181 -14.43 -2.37 -11.59
C LEU A 181 -15.92 -2.38 -11.23
N VAL A 182 -16.51 -1.22 -10.99
CA VAL A 182 -17.97 -1.08 -10.81
C VAL A 182 -18.71 -1.51 -12.06
N ARG A 183 -18.24 -1.11 -13.25
CA ARG A 183 -18.86 -1.55 -14.53
C ARG A 183 -18.78 -3.07 -14.69
N LEU A 184 -17.62 -3.67 -14.40
CA LEU A 184 -17.45 -5.12 -14.43
C LEU A 184 -18.35 -5.80 -13.40
N GLY A 185 -18.40 -5.29 -12.16
CA GLY A 185 -19.26 -5.79 -11.09
C GLY A 185 -20.74 -5.77 -11.48
N LYS A 186 -21.23 -4.66 -12.03
CA LYS A 186 -22.61 -4.54 -12.52
C LYS A 186 -22.90 -5.51 -13.71
N ALA A 187 -21.95 -5.69 -14.61
CA ALA A 187 -22.08 -6.65 -15.71
C ALA A 187 -22.18 -8.10 -15.18
N LEU A 188 -21.32 -8.47 -14.24
CA LEU A 188 -21.37 -9.79 -13.59
C LEU A 188 -22.63 -9.97 -12.75
N GLN A 189 -23.14 -8.92 -12.13
CA GLN A 189 -24.41 -8.93 -11.40
C GLN A 189 -25.59 -9.18 -12.33
N ALA A 190 -25.60 -8.56 -13.51
CA ALA A 190 -26.60 -8.82 -14.55
C ALA A 190 -26.59 -10.28 -15.03
N LEU A 191 -25.42 -10.93 -15.02
CA LEU A 191 -25.23 -12.35 -15.29
C LEU A 191 -25.49 -13.25 -14.08
N HIS A 192 -26.03 -12.71 -13.00
CA HIS A 192 -26.38 -13.43 -11.76
C HIS A 192 -25.17 -13.97 -10.96
N ILE A 193 -23.93 -13.55 -11.26
CA ILE A 193 -22.73 -14.05 -10.61
C ILE A 193 -22.45 -13.33 -9.28
N LEU A 194 -22.66 -12.01 -9.20
CA LEU A 194 -22.36 -11.18 -8.02
C LEU A 194 -23.61 -10.56 -7.38
N ARG A 195 -24.71 -11.32 -7.26
CA ARG A 195 -26.01 -10.83 -6.76
C ARG A 195 -26.01 -10.26 -5.34
N ARG A 196 -25.01 -10.62 -4.53
CA ARG A 196 -24.94 -10.24 -3.10
C ARG A 196 -24.22 -8.91 -2.85
N TYR A 197 -23.58 -8.34 -3.88
CA TYR A 197 -22.83 -7.10 -3.74
C TYR A 197 -23.67 -5.94 -4.24
N ASP A 198 -23.71 -4.86 -3.48
CA ASP A 198 -24.33 -3.60 -3.93
C ASP A 198 -23.28 -2.72 -4.60
N PHE A 199 -23.49 -2.45 -5.89
CA PHE A 199 -22.63 -1.55 -6.68
C PHE A 199 -23.31 -0.18 -6.94
N SER A 200 -24.39 0.14 -6.22
CA SER A 200 -25.05 1.45 -6.32
C SER A 200 -24.24 2.53 -5.61
N ASP A 201 -23.73 2.22 -4.42
CA ASP A 201 -22.72 3.00 -3.70
C ASP A 201 -21.41 2.21 -3.68
N ALA A 202 -20.46 2.62 -4.50
CA ALA A 202 -19.15 2.01 -4.58
C ALA A 202 -18.06 2.89 -3.94
N SER A 203 -18.44 3.81 -3.04
CA SER A 203 -17.50 4.69 -2.33
C SER A 203 -16.51 3.92 -1.45
N TRP A 204 -16.90 2.74 -1.02
CA TRP A 204 -16.08 1.82 -0.22
C TRP A 204 -14.96 1.11 -1.01
N PHE A 205 -14.86 1.34 -2.33
CA PHE A 205 -13.94 0.62 -3.18
C PHE A 205 -13.13 1.56 -4.06
N GLY A 206 -11.80 1.54 -3.91
CA GLY A 206 -10.85 2.28 -4.74
C GLY A 206 -11.13 3.77 -4.87
N SER A 207 -10.46 4.43 -5.78
CA SER A 207 -10.58 5.87 -6.02
C SER A 207 -11.20 6.18 -7.39
N PRO A 208 -11.92 7.32 -7.53
CA PRO A 208 -12.35 7.81 -8.83
C PRO A 208 -11.16 7.99 -9.78
N GLY A 209 -11.31 7.60 -11.03
CA GLY A 209 -10.23 7.71 -12.01
C GLY A 209 -9.70 9.14 -12.20
N ALA A 210 -10.52 10.16 -11.91
CA ALA A 210 -10.13 11.57 -11.93
C ALA A 210 -9.19 11.98 -10.81
N GLU A 211 -9.20 11.26 -9.67
CA GLU A 211 -8.35 11.50 -8.51
C GLU A 211 -6.99 10.79 -8.63
N ILE A 212 -6.88 9.80 -9.52
CA ILE A 212 -5.65 9.02 -9.72
C ILE A 212 -4.61 9.91 -10.40
N THR A 213 -3.58 10.26 -9.62
CA THR A 213 -2.50 11.16 -10.05
C THR A 213 -1.35 10.42 -10.74
N HIS A 214 -1.08 9.16 -10.35
CA HIS A 214 0.03 8.37 -10.84
C HIS A 214 -0.44 7.02 -11.37
N ARG A 215 0.14 6.59 -12.50
CA ARG A 215 -0.17 5.32 -13.17
C ARG A 215 1.14 4.68 -13.62
N TYR A 216 1.62 3.67 -12.89
CA TYR A 216 2.87 2.99 -13.21
C TYR A 216 2.63 1.76 -14.07
N ASP A 217 3.33 1.66 -15.18
CA ASP A 217 3.40 0.44 -15.97
C ASP A 217 4.41 -0.50 -15.33
N VAL A 218 3.92 -1.61 -14.82
CA VAL A 218 4.71 -2.63 -14.11
C VAL A 218 4.71 -3.96 -14.83
N ARG A 219 4.30 -4.04 -16.10
CA ARG A 219 4.20 -5.29 -16.89
C ARG A 219 5.49 -6.08 -16.91
N ARG A 220 6.64 -5.41 -16.97
CA ARG A 220 7.97 -6.06 -16.98
C ARG A 220 8.24 -6.81 -15.69
N TYR A 221 7.58 -6.44 -14.60
CA TYR A 221 7.73 -7.01 -13.26
C TYR A 221 6.58 -7.94 -12.86
N ALA A 222 5.67 -8.22 -13.79
CA ALA A 222 4.52 -9.10 -13.54
C ALA A 222 4.94 -10.51 -13.10
N GLY A 223 6.04 -11.03 -13.66
CA GLY A 223 6.61 -12.32 -13.24
C GLY A 223 7.12 -12.30 -11.79
N ALA A 224 7.80 -11.24 -11.37
CA ALA A 224 8.23 -11.06 -9.99
C ALA A 224 7.03 -10.94 -9.05
N LYS A 225 6.03 -10.13 -9.44
CA LYS A 225 4.77 -9.97 -8.70
C LYS A 225 4.03 -11.31 -8.52
N GLN A 226 3.91 -12.11 -9.58
CA GLN A 226 3.29 -13.43 -9.53
C GLN A 226 4.08 -14.42 -8.66
N ALA A 227 5.40 -14.42 -8.77
CA ALA A 227 6.28 -15.27 -7.97
C ALA A 227 6.28 -14.87 -6.49
N ALA A 228 6.14 -13.58 -6.16
CA ALA A 228 5.96 -13.07 -4.81
C ALA A 228 4.63 -13.54 -4.22
N LEU A 229 3.52 -13.44 -4.97
CA LEU A 229 2.20 -13.95 -4.56
C LEU A 229 2.25 -15.45 -4.25
N ALA A 230 3.02 -16.23 -4.99
CA ALA A 230 3.19 -17.66 -4.75
C ALA A 230 3.93 -17.99 -3.43
N ARG A 231 4.57 -17.01 -2.76
CA ARG A 231 5.21 -17.20 -1.45
C ARG A 231 4.22 -17.21 -0.30
N HIS A 232 3.03 -16.66 -0.48
CA HIS A 232 1.96 -16.65 0.52
C HIS A 232 1.15 -17.94 0.48
N GLY A 233 1.80 -19.08 0.79
CA GLY A 233 1.20 -20.42 0.75
C GLY A 233 -0.03 -20.56 1.61
N THR A 234 -0.06 -19.91 2.79
CA THR A 234 -1.21 -19.89 3.71
C THR A 234 -2.45 -19.27 3.06
N GLN A 235 -2.26 -18.30 2.15
CA GLN A 235 -3.34 -17.63 1.44
C GLN A 235 -3.85 -18.41 0.22
N LEU A 236 -3.17 -19.50 -0.15
CA LEU A 236 -3.60 -20.41 -1.23
C LEU A 236 -4.62 -21.46 -0.76
N GLY A 237 -5.32 -21.22 0.35
CA GLY A 237 -6.30 -22.13 0.95
C GLY A 237 -7.49 -22.49 0.06
N LYS A 238 -8.38 -23.38 0.56
CA LYS A 238 -9.53 -23.89 -0.22
C LYS A 238 -10.74 -22.95 -0.24
N ASN A 239 -10.73 -21.87 0.55
CA ASN A 239 -11.77 -20.85 0.55
C ASN A 239 -11.84 -20.07 -0.77
N ARG A 240 -12.84 -19.18 -0.92
CA ARG A 240 -13.03 -18.40 -2.18
C ARG A 240 -11.87 -17.47 -2.47
N GLY A 241 -11.30 -16.81 -1.47
CA GLY A 241 -10.12 -15.94 -1.63
C GLY A 241 -8.90 -16.74 -2.08
N GLY A 242 -8.60 -17.85 -1.39
CA GLY A 242 -7.51 -18.73 -1.73
C GLY A 242 -7.65 -19.39 -3.12
N LEU A 243 -8.89 -19.64 -3.58
CA LEU A 243 -9.12 -20.12 -4.94
C LEU A 243 -8.68 -19.07 -5.98
N LEU A 244 -9.03 -17.81 -5.77
CA LEU A 244 -8.62 -16.72 -6.65
C LEU A 244 -7.09 -16.61 -6.69
N PHE A 245 -6.42 -16.60 -5.54
CA PHE A 245 -4.96 -16.54 -5.47
C PHE A 245 -4.29 -17.74 -6.17
N ARG A 246 -4.84 -18.96 -6.00
CA ARG A 246 -4.34 -20.14 -6.73
C ARG A 246 -4.48 -20.00 -8.25
N ILE A 247 -5.59 -19.43 -8.72
CA ILE A 247 -5.78 -19.17 -10.16
C ILE A 247 -4.74 -18.15 -10.63
N LEU A 248 -4.55 -17.06 -9.91
CA LEU A 248 -3.58 -16.01 -10.24
C LEU A 248 -2.15 -16.55 -10.27
N VAL A 249 -1.77 -17.36 -9.29
CA VAL A 249 -0.41 -17.94 -9.21
C VAL A 249 -0.16 -18.95 -10.33
N ARG A 250 -1.18 -19.73 -10.75
CA ARG A 250 -1.03 -20.80 -11.73
C ARG A 250 -1.27 -20.38 -13.17
N MET A 251 -1.83 -19.22 -13.40
CA MET A 251 -2.07 -18.78 -14.77
C MET A 251 -0.76 -18.41 -15.49
N PRO A 252 -0.70 -18.51 -16.83
CA PRO A 252 0.46 -18.03 -17.59
C PRO A 252 0.77 -16.57 -17.27
N THR A 253 2.05 -16.24 -17.05
CA THR A 253 2.48 -14.88 -16.69
C THR A 253 2.00 -13.78 -17.64
N PRO A 254 1.91 -13.98 -18.98
CA PRO A 254 1.34 -12.97 -19.85
C PRO A 254 -0.13 -12.66 -19.55
N LEU A 255 -0.93 -13.67 -19.16
CA LEU A 255 -2.31 -13.50 -18.76
C LEU A 255 -2.42 -12.80 -17.39
N PHE A 256 -1.59 -13.21 -16.43
CA PHE A 256 -1.48 -12.51 -15.15
C PHE A 256 -1.12 -11.03 -15.34
N ALA A 257 -0.14 -10.74 -16.19
CA ALA A 257 0.24 -9.38 -16.53
C ALA A 257 -0.94 -8.58 -17.11
N ALA A 258 -1.71 -9.19 -18.00
CA ALA A 258 -2.87 -8.51 -18.62
C ALA A 258 -3.99 -8.19 -17.62
N LEU A 259 -4.23 -9.07 -16.64
CA LEU A 259 -5.34 -8.95 -15.69
C LEU A 259 -4.99 -8.09 -14.47
N VAL A 260 -3.87 -8.37 -13.81
CA VAL A 260 -3.53 -7.77 -12.50
C VAL A 260 -2.10 -7.26 -12.40
N GLY A 261 -1.23 -7.59 -13.34
CA GLY A 261 0.19 -7.25 -13.33
C GLY A 261 0.59 -6.09 -14.25
N ARG A 262 -0.38 -5.42 -14.89
CA ARG A 262 -0.05 -4.41 -15.91
C ARG A 262 0.25 -3.05 -15.34
N ARG A 263 -0.56 -2.58 -14.39
CA ARG A 263 -0.51 -1.23 -13.85
C ARG A 263 -0.78 -1.22 -12.37
N GLU A 264 -0.15 -0.27 -11.69
CA GLU A 264 -0.45 0.12 -10.33
C GLU A 264 -0.78 1.60 -10.30
N TRP A 265 -1.72 2.00 -9.48
CA TRP A 265 -2.29 3.34 -9.47
C TRP A 265 -2.15 3.95 -8.10
N TYR A 266 -1.91 5.26 -8.07
CA TYR A 266 -1.75 5.98 -6.83
C TYR A 266 -2.47 7.34 -6.90
N VAL A 267 -2.97 7.75 -5.75
CA VAL A 267 -3.41 9.12 -5.47
C VAL A 267 -2.33 9.81 -4.66
N GLU A 268 -1.95 11.01 -5.04
CA GLU A 268 -1.12 11.87 -4.21
C GLU A 268 -2.03 12.87 -3.51
N PRO A 269 -2.19 12.77 -2.17
CA PRO A 269 -3.01 13.70 -1.42
C PRO A 269 -2.49 15.13 -1.58
N ARG A 270 -3.40 16.08 -1.77
CA ARG A 270 -3.03 17.49 -1.77
C ARG A 270 -2.56 17.88 -0.37
N ARG A 271 -1.30 18.26 -0.23
CA ARG A 271 -0.83 18.84 1.03
C ARG A 271 -1.67 20.08 1.35
N PRO A 272 -2.15 20.25 2.59
CA PRO A 272 -2.73 21.52 3.00
C PRO A 272 -1.73 22.63 2.70
N ARG A 273 -2.17 23.71 2.04
CA ARG A 273 -1.30 24.89 1.91
C ARG A 273 -1.00 25.37 3.33
N PRO A 274 0.29 25.66 3.65
CA PRO A 274 0.58 26.35 4.90
C PRO A 274 -0.29 27.60 4.93
N GLY A 275 -1.08 27.75 5.99
CA GLY A 275 -1.89 28.95 6.21
C GLY A 275 -1.01 30.19 6.08
N PRO A 276 -1.56 31.36 5.68
CA PRO A 276 -0.81 32.59 5.64
C PRO A 276 -0.20 32.80 7.03
N GLY A 277 1.14 32.81 7.07
CA GLY A 277 1.90 32.95 8.30
C GLY A 277 1.39 34.16 9.06
N THR A 278 1.02 33.98 10.33
CA THR A 278 0.89 35.08 11.25
C THR A 278 2.25 35.76 11.38
N SER A 279 2.46 36.81 10.59
CA SER A 279 3.58 37.72 10.80
C SER A 279 3.46 38.28 12.21
N SER A 280 4.27 37.77 13.13
CA SER A 280 4.49 38.43 14.41
C SER A 280 5.21 39.74 14.13
N ASP A 281 4.42 40.78 14.00
CA ASP A 281 4.87 42.17 13.97
C ASP A 281 5.36 42.54 15.37
N THR A 282 6.61 42.23 15.67
CA THR A 282 7.31 42.78 16.84
C THR A 282 7.98 44.06 16.42
N SER A 283 7.21 45.16 16.44
CA SER A 283 7.78 46.49 16.41
C SER A 283 8.57 46.73 17.70
N PRO A 284 9.84 47.17 17.63
CA PRO A 284 10.57 47.59 18.81
C PRO A 284 10.07 48.98 19.23
N GLY A 285 9.38 49.02 20.35
CA GLY A 285 9.01 50.27 21.00
C GLY A 285 10.24 51.13 21.29
N SER A 286 10.33 52.30 20.65
CA SER A 286 11.24 53.36 20.99
C SER A 286 10.77 53.97 22.32
N SER A 287 11.54 53.83 23.39
CA SER A 287 11.44 54.65 24.60
C SER A 287 12.50 55.72 24.57
N SER A 288 12.08 56.93 24.26
CA SER A 288 12.78 58.17 24.64
C SER A 288 12.12 58.72 25.89
N HIS A 289 12.86 58.82 26.92
CA HIS A 289 13.07 59.76 28.02
C HIS A 289 13.44 59.07 29.33
#